data_1e8b9ebeb3c86ed25572c7eeb5e34c5e
#
_entry.id   1e8b9ebeb3c86ed25572c7eeb5e34c5e
#
_cell.length_a   1.000
_cell.length_b   1.000
_cell.length_c   1.000
_cell.angle_alpha   90.00
_cell.angle_beta   90.00
_cell.angle_gamma   90.00
#
_symmetry.space_group_name_H-M   'P 1'
#
loop_
_entity.id
_entity.type
_entity.pdbx_description
1 polymer ?
#
loop_
_entity_poly.entity_id
_entity_poly.type
_entity_poly.pdbx_seq_one_letter_code
_entity_poly.pdbx_strand_id
1 'polypeptide(L)'
;MSLLIGDEKCTSCQVPLHLDSGDLICTKCGTVYEQKIPDLGVDYDVGEDGKGARTGPVFDPRLGMPQTIIGLPGSKDKLNSLQKLSAIKITKADKRMKTDEVLIGANMEIQKLVKNLGLGDNVADFAKQIFNSCRKKKMLRGRKTLIIAMGCVYTACKIQNIPRTSDDFCRQMNVSKSKLIKTHHLISKNVDFEQKFAEPEAYISRISDILKISRKTETVAKTILDKYPNRQGKNPVILMAAAIYIASEEKEKISQAQLAMAARCSEVAIGHRVRDMKKHVPQ
;
A
#
# COMPACT_ATOMS: atom_id res chain seq x y z
N MET A 1 3.22 -22.65 20.57
CA MET A 1 4.39 -22.73 19.66
C MET A 1 5.31 -21.61 20.08
N SER A 2 6.31 -21.89 20.92
CA SER A 2 7.31 -20.91 21.34
C SER A 2 8.14 -20.54 20.12
N LEU A 3 8.08 -19.28 19.74
CA LEU A 3 9.01 -18.69 18.79
C LEU A 3 10.40 -18.84 19.41
N LEU A 4 11.21 -19.72 18.87
CA LEU A 4 12.65 -19.80 19.12
C LEU A 4 13.25 -18.51 18.57
N ILE A 5 13.29 -17.48 19.41
CA ILE A 5 14.17 -16.34 19.23
C ILE A 5 15.56 -16.91 19.39
N GLY A 6 16.37 -16.79 18.35
CA GLY A 6 17.59 -17.53 18.08
C GLY A 6 18.52 -17.70 19.28
N ASP A 7 19.48 -18.62 19.13
CA ASP A 7 20.52 -19.06 20.06
C ASP A 7 21.40 -17.94 20.66
N GLU A 8 20.80 -16.86 21.14
CA GLU A 8 21.50 -15.76 21.79
C GLU A 8 21.87 -16.17 23.21
N LYS A 9 23.17 -16.24 23.45
CA LYS A 9 23.74 -16.58 24.75
C LYS A 9 24.29 -15.33 25.44
N CYS A 10 24.15 -15.31 26.74
CA CYS A 10 24.76 -14.26 27.57
C CYS A 10 26.27 -14.19 27.31
N THR A 11 26.78 -12.99 27.01
CA THR A 11 28.21 -12.75 26.72
C THR A 11 29.11 -13.11 27.92
N SER A 12 28.60 -12.94 29.16
CA SER A 12 29.38 -13.20 30.40
C SER A 12 29.22 -14.63 30.91
N CYS A 13 28.05 -15.24 30.78
CA CYS A 13 27.72 -16.52 31.41
C CYS A 13 27.58 -17.67 30.42
N GLN A 14 27.53 -17.42 29.12
CA GLN A 14 27.33 -18.43 28.06
C GLN A 14 26.04 -19.25 28.20
N VAL A 15 25.08 -18.78 29.03
CA VAL A 15 23.77 -19.40 29.26
C VAL A 15 22.76 -18.80 28.25
N PRO A 16 21.82 -19.59 27.73
CA PRO A 16 20.77 -19.08 26.85
C PRO A 16 19.93 -18.01 27.56
N LEU A 17 19.56 -16.98 26.83
CA LEU A 17 18.73 -15.90 27.35
C LEU A 17 17.28 -16.38 27.46
N HIS A 18 16.59 -15.88 28.46
CA HIS A 18 15.17 -16.17 28.70
C HIS A 18 14.32 -14.93 28.52
N LEU A 19 13.17 -15.09 27.85
CA LEU A 19 12.22 -14.02 27.68
C LEU A 19 11.25 -14.01 28.87
N ASP A 20 11.27 -12.91 29.63
CA ASP A 20 10.37 -12.70 30.75
C ASP A 20 9.68 -11.34 30.62
N SER A 21 8.36 -11.35 30.60
CA SER A 21 7.52 -10.12 30.52
C SER A 21 7.90 -9.12 29.44
N GLY A 22 8.48 -9.59 28.32
CA GLY A 22 8.94 -8.76 27.20
C GLY A 22 10.40 -8.34 27.26
N ASP A 23 11.14 -8.78 28.28
CA ASP A 23 12.56 -8.51 28.44
C ASP A 23 13.39 -9.79 28.23
N LEU A 24 14.50 -9.67 27.47
CA LEU A 24 15.47 -10.76 27.30
C LEU A 24 16.51 -10.71 28.46
N ILE A 25 16.43 -11.68 29.38
CA ILE A 25 17.18 -11.68 30.61
C ILE A 25 18.06 -12.92 30.70
N CYS A 26 19.28 -12.73 31.21
CA CYS A 26 20.13 -13.86 31.62
C CYS A 26 19.73 -14.38 33.01
N THR A 27 19.29 -15.63 33.13
CA THR A 27 18.87 -16.22 34.37
C THR A 27 19.99 -16.39 35.40
N LYS A 28 21.27 -16.34 34.99
CA LYS A 28 22.44 -16.53 35.87
C LYS A 28 23.01 -15.23 36.43
N CYS A 29 23.10 -14.17 35.64
CA CYS A 29 23.67 -12.88 36.04
C CYS A 29 22.67 -11.73 36.10
N GLY A 30 21.43 -11.93 35.67
CA GLY A 30 20.39 -10.90 35.68
C GLY A 30 20.57 -9.80 34.63
N THR A 31 21.55 -9.92 33.74
CA THR A 31 21.76 -8.88 32.70
C THR A 31 20.61 -8.90 31.72
N VAL A 32 20.00 -7.72 31.48
CA VAL A 32 18.96 -7.50 30.49
C VAL A 32 19.62 -7.09 29.16
N TYR A 33 19.38 -7.84 28.11
CA TYR A 33 19.95 -7.60 26.78
C TYR A 33 19.04 -6.77 25.91
N GLU A 34 17.76 -7.01 25.98
CA GLU A 34 16.76 -6.30 25.19
C GLU A 34 15.50 -6.05 26.03
N GLN A 35 14.99 -4.84 25.97
CA GLN A 35 13.82 -4.43 26.76
C GLN A 35 12.61 -4.21 25.85
N LYS A 36 11.44 -4.58 26.37
CA LYS A 36 10.13 -4.31 25.75
C LYS A 36 9.96 -4.88 24.34
N ILE A 37 10.39 -6.14 24.16
CA ILE A 37 10.07 -6.86 22.93
C ILE A 37 8.54 -6.93 22.81
N PRO A 38 7.93 -6.40 21.73
CA PRO A 38 6.48 -6.41 21.60
C PRO A 38 5.97 -7.84 21.52
N ASP A 39 5.14 -8.24 22.47
CA ASP A 39 4.42 -9.50 22.39
C ASP A 39 3.28 -9.37 21.37
N LEU A 40 3.40 -10.10 20.26
CA LEU A 40 2.36 -10.20 19.25
C LEU A 40 1.27 -11.22 19.63
N GLY A 41 1.35 -11.80 20.80
CA GLY A 41 0.37 -12.71 21.33
C GLY A 41 -0.96 -12.05 21.67
N VAL A 42 -1.88 -12.86 22.14
CA VAL A 42 -3.20 -12.39 22.58
C VAL A 42 -3.12 -11.95 24.02
N ASP A 43 -3.41 -10.69 24.28
CA ASP A 43 -3.49 -10.17 25.64
C ASP A 43 -4.61 -10.86 26.43
N TYR A 44 -4.24 -11.39 27.59
CA TYR A 44 -5.16 -11.90 28.58
C TYR A 44 -5.15 -10.96 29.78
N ASP A 45 -6.27 -10.36 30.08
CA ASP A 45 -6.45 -9.66 31.34
C ASP A 45 -6.82 -10.71 32.40
N VAL A 46 -5.94 -10.90 33.37
CA VAL A 46 -6.19 -11.78 34.51
C VAL A 46 -6.87 -10.92 35.58
N GLY A 47 -8.20 -10.91 35.58
CA GLY A 47 -8.97 -10.25 36.64
C GLY A 47 -8.65 -10.81 38.03
N GLU A 48 -9.00 -10.08 39.07
CA GLU A 48 -8.79 -10.47 40.49
C GLU A 48 -9.29 -11.88 40.84
N ASP A 49 -10.24 -12.40 40.06
CA ASP A 49 -10.80 -13.75 40.21
C ASP A 49 -9.93 -14.88 39.59
N GLY A 50 -8.74 -14.58 39.10
CA GLY A 50 -7.83 -15.56 38.45
C GLY A 50 -8.35 -16.18 37.16
N LYS A 51 -9.46 -15.70 36.63
CA LYS A 51 -10.02 -16.12 35.33
C LYS A 51 -9.59 -15.14 34.27
N GLY A 52 -8.57 -15.51 33.48
CA GLY A 52 -8.13 -14.74 32.35
C GLY A 52 -9.27 -14.51 31.36
N ALA A 53 -9.69 -13.26 31.22
CA ALA A 53 -10.60 -12.83 30.16
C ALA A 53 -9.77 -12.28 29.00
N ARG A 54 -10.02 -12.79 27.80
CA ARG A 54 -9.38 -12.27 26.60
C ARG A 54 -9.85 -10.83 26.37
N THR A 55 -8.94 -9.87 26.31
CA THR A 55 -9.21 -8.44 26.15
C THR A 55 -9.82 -8.07 24.79
N GLY A 56 -10.01 -9.03 23.91
CA GLY A 56 -10.66 -8.86 22.62
C GLY A 56 -9.75 -9.23 21.44
N PRO A 57 -10.29 -9.34 20.26
CA PRO A 57 -9.48 -9.57 19.07
C PRO A 57 -8.65 -8.33 18.77
N VAL A 58 -7.41 -8.55 18.33
CA VAL A 58 -6.56 -7.47 17.82
C VAL A 58 -7.34 -6.71 16.74
N PHE A 59 -7.46 -5.40 16.92
CA PHE A 59 -8.11 -4.54 15.92
C PHE A 59 -7.29 -4.55 14.63
N ASP A 60 -7.84 -5.15 13.58
CA ASP A 60 -7.24 -5.06 12.25
C ASP A 60 -7.81 -3.84 11.51
N PRO A 61 -7.03 -2.75 11.38
CA PRO A 61 -7.49 -1.53 10.70
C PRO A 61 -7.83 -1.77 9.22
N ARG A 62 -7.37 -2.89 8.65
CA ARG A 62 -7.64 -3.28 7.25
C ARG A 62 -9.10 -3.66 7.03
N LEU A 63 -9.74 -4.18 8.05
CA LEU A 63 -11.13 -4.62 7.98
C LEU A 63 -12.12 -3.51 8.28
N GLY A 64 -11.66 -2.44 8.97
CA GLY A 64 -12.48 -1.26 9.27
C GLY A 64 -13.71 -1.51 10.14
N MET A 65 -13.83 -2.71 10.70
CA MET A 65 -14.94 -3.15 11.55
C MET A 65 -14.42 -3.82 12.81
N PRO A 66 -15.08 -3.65 13.97
CA PRO A 66 -14.79 -4.42 15.16
C PRO A 66 -15.05 -5.90 14.87
N GLN A 67 -14.08 -6.74 15.15
CA GLN A 67 -14.20 -8.19 15.00
C GLN A 67 -14.49 -8.82 16.37
N THR A 68 -15.42 -9.74 16.42
CA THR A 68 -15.67 -10.61 17.56
C THR A 68 -15.34 -12.05 17.19
N ILE A 69 -14.50 -12.70 17.97
CA ILE A 69 -14.27 -14.13 17.84
C ILE A 69 -15.25 -14.85 18.77
N ILE A 70 -16.25 -15.49 18.21
CA ILE A 70 -17.22 -16.27 18.97
C ILE A 70 -16.82 -17.73 18.92
N GLY A 71 -16.06 -18.16 19.92
CA GLY A 71 -15.70 -19.56 20.14
C GLY A 71 -14.75 -20.17 19.10
N LEU A 72 -14.03 -21.20 19.50
CA LEU A 72 -13.30 -22.05 18.56
C LEU A 72 -14.25 -22.97 17.80
N PRO A 73 -13.99 -23.28 16.51
CA PRO A 73 -14.74 -24.29 15.78
C PRO A 73 -14.70 -25.61 16.57
N GLY A 74 -15.85 -26.16 16.95
CA GLY A 74 -15.97 -27.38 17.74
C GLY A 74 -16.33 -27.21 19.24
N SER A 75 -16.30 -25.98 19.78
CA SER A 75 -16.64 -25.74 21.20
C SER A 75 -18.14 -25.54 21.49
N LYS A 76 -18.99 -25.64 20.46
CA LYS A 76 -20.46 -25.41 20.59
C LYS A 76 -21.14 -26.34 21.60
N ASP A 77 -20.59 -27.52 21.83
CA ASP A 77 -21.17 -28.53 22.70
C ASP A 77 -20.92 -28.30 24.18
N LYS A 78 -19.98 -27.44 24.53
CA LYS A 78 -19.59 -27.13 25.93
C LYS A 78 -20.22 -25.86 26.48
N LEU A 79 -21.04 -25.17 25.74
CA LEU A 79 -21.66 -23.92 26.17
C LEU A 79 -23.00 -24.18 26.90
N ASN A 80 -23.15 -23.57 28.08
CA ASN A 80 -24.44 -23.57 28.82
C ASN A 80 -25.53 -22.83 28.03
N SER A 81 -26.80 -23.10 28.31
CA SER A 81 -27.94 -22.49 27.62
C SER A 81 -27.91 -20.98 27.56
N LEU A 82 -27.48 -20.31 28.64
CA LEU A 82 -27.33 -18.86 28.72
C LEU A 82 -26.20 -18.33 27.82
N GLN A 83 -25.09 -19.06 27.77
CA GLN A 83 -23.95 -18.74 26.88
C GLN A 83 -24.31 -18.92 25.40
N LYS A 84 -25.11 -19.96 25.06
CA LYS A 84 -25.66 -20.15 23.71
C LYS A 84 -26.54 -18.98 23.28
N LEU A 85 -27.43 -18.51 24.19
CA LEU A 85 -28.28 -17.34 23.92
C LEU A 85 -27.46 -16.05 23.75
N SER A 86 -26.44 -15.87 24.57
CA SER A 86 -25.51 -14.71 24.45
C SER A 86 -24.75 -14.75 23.12
N ALA A 87 -24.21 -15.92 22.73
CA ALA A 87 -23.54 -16.12 21.45
C ALA A 87 -24.46 -15.82 20.25
N ILE A 88 -25.74 -16.24 20.32
CA ILE A 88 -26.74 -15.96 19.28
C ILE A 88 -27.04 -14.44 19.21
N LYS A 89 -27.15 -13.76 20.36
CA LYS A 89 -27.37 -12.30 20.40
C LYS A 89 -26.18 -11.55 19.78
N ILE A 90 -24.96 -11.95 20.13
CA ILE A 90 -23.72 -11.35 19.60
C ILE A 90 -23.63 -11.61 18.08
N THR A 91 -23.90 -12.84 17.62
CA THR A 91 -23.91 -13.17 16.17
C THR A 91 -24.97 -12.38 15.39
N LYS A 92 -26.14 -12.14 15.99
CA LYS A 92 -27.17 -11.29 15.38
C LYS A 92 -26.75 -9.82 15.34
N ALA A 93 -26.09 -9.32 16.39
CA ALA A 93 -25.53 -7.96 16.41
C ALA A 93 -24.41 -7.80 15.38
N ASP A 94 -23.52 -8.78 15.28
CA ASP A 94 -22.44 -8.86 14.29
C ASP A 94 -22.97 -8.89 12.85
N LYS A 95 -24.04 -9.67 12.59
CA LYS A 95 -24.75 -9.65 11.31
C LYS A 95 -25.36 -8.30 10.97
N ARG A 96 -25.87 -7.56 11.96
CA ARG A 96 -26.39 -6.20 11.76
C ARG A 96 -25.24 -5.20 11.48
N MET A 97 -24.07 -5.39 12.10
CA MET A 97 -22.86 -4.58 11.82
C MET A 97 -22.21 -4.96 10.48
N LYS A 98 -22.33 -6.24 10.07
CA LYS A 98 -21.86 -6.72 8.75
C LYS A 98 -22.67 -6.23 7.56
N THR A 99 -23.68 -5.40 7.78
CA THR A 99 -24.53 -4.83 6.73
C THR A 99 -23.82 -3.80 5.84
N ASP A 100 -22.52 -3.69 5.92
CA ASP A 100 -21.77 -2.91 4.95
C ASP A 100 -21.26 -3.79 3.80
N GLU A 101 -22.20 -4.40 3.08
CA GLU A 101 -21.92 -5.11 1.81
C GLU A 101 -21.09 -4.24 0.86
N VAL A 102 -21.33 -2.94 0.91
CA VAL A 102 -20.57 -1.93 0.14
C VAL A 102 -19.09 -1.93 0.54
N LEU A 103 -18.77 -2.04 1.82
CA LEU A 103 -17.38 -2.06 2.29
C LEU A 103 -16.68 -3.37 1.90
N ILE A 104 -17.37 -4.48 2.10
CA ILE A 104 -16.84 -5.82 1.74
C ILE A 104 -16.59 -5.88 0.24
N GLY A 105 -17.57 -5.48 -0.57
CA GLY A 105 -17.43 -5.42 -2.02
C GLY A 105 -16.29 -4.50 -2.47
N ALA A 106 -16.17 -3.32 -1.88
CA ALA A 106 -15.08 -2.39 -2.18
C ALA A 106 -13.70 -2.97 -1.83
N ASN A 107 -13.57 -3.63 -0.67
CA ASN A 107 -12.31 -4.25 -0.26
C ASN A 107 -11.91 -5.39 -1.20
N MET A 108 -12.87 -6.19 -1.67
CA MET A 108 -12.63 -7.23 -2.68
C MET A 108 -12.14 -6.63 -4.01
N GLU A 109 -12.80 -5.56 -4.47
CA GLU A 109 -12.41 -4.87 -5.71
C GLU A 109 -11.03 -4.21 -5.60
N ILE A 110 -10.70 -3.61 -4.44
CA ILE A 110 -9.37 -3.07 -4.16
C ILE A 110 -8.31 -4.17 -4.25
N GLN A 111 -8.52 -5.29 -3.58
CA GLN A 111 -7.57 -6.41 -3.62
C GLN A 111 -7.40 -7.00 -5.02
N LYS A 112 -8.50 -7.16 -5.75
CA LYS A 112 -8.47 -7.62 -7.14
C LYS A 112 -7.67 -6.69 -8.04
N LEU A 113 -7.89 -5.38 -7.91
CA LEU A 113 -7.14 -4.35 -8.63
C LEU A 113 -5.65 -4.38 -8.33
N VAL A 114 -5.31 -4.46 -7.04
CA VAL A 114 -3.92 -4.48 -6.58
C VAL A 114 -3.19 -5.70 -7.13
N LYS A 115 -3.82 -6.89 -7.08
CA LYS A 115 -3.27 -8.13 -7.65
C LYS A 115 -3.10 -8.03 -9.18
N ASN A 116 -4.11 -7.54 -9.89
CA ASN A 116 -4.06 -7.40 -11.36
C ASN A 116 -2.98 -6.42 -11.83
N LEU A 117 -2.70 -5.39 -11.03
CA LEU A 117 -1.64 -4.41 -11.31
C LEU A 117 -0.27 -4.85 -10.79
N GLY A 118 -0.16 -5.99 -10.12
CA GLY A 118 1.09 -6.46 -9.50
C GLY A 118 1.62 -5.48 -8.45
N LEU A 119 0.74 -4.97 -7.59
CA LEU A 119 1.08 -4.07 -6.50
C LEU A 119 1.19 -4.85 -5.19
N GLY A 120 1.97 -4.34 -4.25
CA GLY A 120 2.10 -4.94 -2.92
C GLY A 120 0.86 -4.75 -2.04
N ASP A 121 0.69 -5.62 -1.04
CA ASP A 121 -0.45 -5.59 -0.11
C ASP A 121 -0.51 -4.27 0.69
N ASN A 122 0.62 -3.63 0.95
CA ASN A 122 0.68 -2.31 1.59
C ASN A 122 -0.16 -1.26 0.86
N VAL A 123 -0.19 -1.32 -0.49
CA VAL A 123 -1.03 -0.42 -1.31
C VAL A 123 -2.51 -0.74 -1.12
N ALA A 124 -2.86 -2.04 -1.03
CA ALA A 124 -4.23 -2.45 -0.79
C ALA A 124 -4.74 -1.96 0.57
N ASP A 125 -3.92 -2.11 1.61
CA ASP A 125 -4.28 -1.72 2.97
C ASP A 125 -4.44 -0.21 3.09
N PHE A 126 -3.52 0.55 2.48
CA PHE A 126 -3.63 1.99 2.45
C PHE A 126 -4.84 2.47 1.62
N ALA A 127 -5.12 1.83 0.49
CA ALA A 127 -6.31 2.12 -0.31
C ALA A 127 -7.63 1.85 0.45
N LYS A 128 -7.68 0.78 1.27
CA LYS A 128 -8.82 0.49 2.15
C LYS A 128 -9.01 1.57 3.21
N GLN A 129 -7.91 2.08 3.80
CA GLN A 129 -7.97 3.21 4.76
C GLN A 129 -8.52 4.47 4.10
N ILE A 130 -8.05 4.80 2.88
CA ILE A 130 -8.58 5.93 2.10
C ILE A 130 -10.07 5.72 1.82
N PHE A 131 -10.48 4.51 1.42
CA PHE A 131 -11.87 4.20 1.14
C PHE A 131 -12.77 4.37 2.38
N ASN A 132 -12.31 3.91 3.54
CA ASN A 132 -13.01 4.10 4.81
C ASN A 132 -13.17 5.59 5.15
N SER A 133 -12.14 6.41 4.90
CA SER A 133 -12.22 7.86 5.09
C SER A 133 -13.23 8.52 4.14
N CYS A 134 -13.25 8.10 2.87
CA CYS A 134 -14.24 8.54 1.89
C CYS A 134 -15.67 8.18 2.32
N ARG A 135 -15.86 6.99 2.90
CA ARG A 135 -17.14 6.53 3.41
C ARG A 135 -17.59 7.37 4.60
N LYS A 136 -16.73 7.59 5.60
CA LYS A 136 -17.01 8.45 6.75
C LYS A 136 -17.44 9.86 6.32
N LYS A 137 -16.82 10.40 5.28
CA LYS A 137 -17.15 11.71 4.69
C LYS A 137 -18.32 11.65 3.68
N LYS A 138 -19.09 10.55 3.63
CA LYS A 138 -20.27 10.34 2.78
C LYS A 138 -20.06 10.57 1.29
N MET A 139 -18.82 10.37 0.79
CA MET A 139 -18.44 10.63 -0.61
C MET A 139 -18.96 9.58 -1.60
N LEU A 140 -19.43 8.43 -1.11
CA LEU A 140 -19.99 7.36 -1.94
C LEU A 140 -21.36 7.69 -2.53
N ARG A 141 -22.08 8.65 -1.93
CA ARG A 141 -23.47 8.96 -2.33
C ARG A 141 -23.53 9.39 -3.80
N GLY A 142 -24.36 8.70 -4.60
CA GLY A 142 -24.55 8.98 -6.02
C GLY A 142 -23.39 8.54 -6.94
N ARG A 143 -22.43 7.76 -6.44
CA ARG A 143 -21.27 7.28 -7.22
C ARG A 143 -21.12 5.77 -7.16
N LYS A 144 -20.64 5.17 -8.24
CA LYS A 144 -20.34 3.73 -8.27
C LYS A 144 -19.16 3.44 -7.34
N THR A 145 -19.35 2.52 -6.39
CA THR A 145 -18.33 2.09 -5.42
C THR A 145 -17.04 1.67 -6.10
N LEU A 146 -17.13 0.96 -7.23
CA LEU A 146 -16.00 0.53 -8.04
C LEU A 146 -15.10 1.70 -8.48
N ILE A 147 -15.70 2.82 -8.92
CA ILE A 147 -14.95 3.99 -9.39
C ILE A 147 -14.22 4.66 -8.22
N ILE A 148 -14.85 4.73 -7.04
CA ILE A 148 -14.21 5.27 -5.84
C ILE A 148 -13.10 4.33 -5.37
N ALA A 149 -13.34 3.02 -5.34
CA ALA A 149 -12.31 2.02 -4.99
C ALA A 149 -11.07 2.15 -5.89
N MET A 150 -11.28 2.25 -7.22
CA MET A 150 -10.20 2.49 -8.17
C MET A 150 -9.48 3.84 -7.92
N GLY A 151 -10.24 4.89 -7.62
CA GLY A 151 -9.68 6.19 -7.25
C GLY A 151 -8.82 6.11 -5.99
N CYS A 152 -9.24 5.33 -4.97
CA CYS A 152 -8.48 5.12 -3.74
C CYS A 152 -7.15 4.39 -4.02
N VAL A 153 -7.17 3.33 -4.84
CA VAL A 153 -5.93 2.62 -5.21
C VAL A 153 -4.99 3.54 -6.00
N TYR A 154 -5.53 4.32 -6.95
CA TYR A 154 -4.73 5.28 -7.71
C TYR A 154 -4.13 6.37 -6.81
N THR A 155 -4.90 6.88 -5.85
CA THR A 155 -4.41 7.85 -4.85
C THR A 155 -3.34 7.24 -3.96
N ALA A 156 -3.53 5.99 -3.50
CA ALA A 156 -2.55 5.26 -2.72
C ALA A 156 -1.22 5.10 -3.47
N CYS A 157 -1.26 4.72 -4.75
CA CYS A 157 -0.06 4.65 -5.59
C CYS A 157 0.66 6.00 -5.70
N LYS A 158 -0.09 7.11 -5.83
CA LYS A 158 0.48 8.46 -5.91
C LYS A 158 1.19 8.87 -4.62
N ILE A 159 0.56 8.62 -3.47
CA ILE A 159 1.13 8.96 -2.16
C ILE A 159 2.38 8.11 -1.86
N GLN A 160 2.36 6.83 -2.22
CA GLN A 160 3.49 5.92 -2.04
C GLN A 160 4.56 6.02 -3.14
N ASN A 161 4.42 6.97 -4.06
CA ASN A 161 5.34 7.21 -5.19
C ASN A 161 5.56 5.98 -6.09
N ILE A 162 4.52 5.15 -6.25
CA ILE A 162 4.58 3.95 -7.10
C ILE A 162 4.30 4.35 -8.55
N PRO A 163 5.17 3.99 -9.52
CA PRO A 163 5.11 4.44 -10.90
C PRO A 163 4.01 3.73 -11.72
N ARG A 164 2.74 4.04 -11.44
CA ARG A 164 1.60 3.57 -12.21
C ARG A 164 0.89 4.73 -12.91
N THR A 165 0.56 4.54 -14.17
CA THR A 165 -0.13 5.55 -14.99
C THR A 165 -1.65 5.41 -14.87
N SER A 166 -2.38 6.50 -15.11
CA SER A 166 -3.84 6.46 -15.18
C SER A 166 -4.36 5.47 -16.22
N ASP A 167 -3.60 5.26 -17.31
CA ASP A 167 -3.99 4.35 -18.39
C ASP A 167 -3.90 2.88 -17.98
N ASP A 168 -2.99 2.54 -17.04
CA ASP A 168 -2.91 1.20 -16.45
C ASP A 168 -4.22 0.83 -15.75
N PHE A 169 -4.75 1.76 -14.95
CA PHE A 169 -6.00 1.58 -14.22
C PHE A 169 -7.21 1.52 -15.15
N CYS A 170 -7.25 2.42 -16.14
CA CYS A 170 -8.36 2.51 -17.07
C CYS A 170 -8.54 1.23 -17.89
N ARG A 171 -7.44 0.61 -18.33
CA ARG A 171 -7.48 -0.66 -19.08
C ARG A 171 -7.98 -1.82 -18.23
N GLN A 172 -7.54 -1.90 -16.96
CA GLN A 172 -7.94 -2.99 -16.06
C GLN A 172 -9.44 -2.98 -15.73
N MET A 173 -10.04 -1.80 -15.65
CA MET A 173 -11.40 -1.63 -15.18
C MET A 173 -12.38 -1.14 -16.25
N ASN A 174 -11.91 -0.96 -17.47
CA ASN A 174 -12.70 -0.42 -18.57
C ASN A 174 -13.43 0.89 -18.20
N VAL A 175 -12.71 1.80 -17.53
CA VAL A 175 -13.22 3.09 -17.07
C VAL A 175 -12.50 4.23 -17.79
N SER A 176 -13.22 5.29 -18.15
CA SER A 176 -12.61 6.44 -18.82
C SER A 176 -11.64 7.20 -17.89
N LYS A 177 -10.53 7.66 -18.45
CA LYS A 177 -9.48 8.42 -17.75
C LYS A 177 -10.03 9.66 -17.05
N SER A 178 -10.98 10.35 -17.68
CA SER A 178 -11.63 11.52 -17.09
C SER A 178 -12.35 11.19 -15.77
N LYS A 179 -13.04 10.04 -15.70
CA LYS A 179 -13.71 9.61 -14.46
C LYS A 179 -12.71 9.30 -13.35
N LEU A 180 -11.61 8.62 -13.67
CA LEU A 180 -10.55 8.32 -12.70
C LEU A 180 -9.93 9.61 -12.14
N ILE A 181 -9.54 10.55 -13.02
CA ILE A 181 -8.91 11.81 -12.62
C ILE A 181 -9.86 12.65 -11.76
N LYS A 182 -11.14 12.77 -12.16
CA LYS A 182 -12.15 13.48 -11.36
C LYS A 182 -12.31 12.85 -9.96
N THR A 183 -12.33 11.52 -9.90
CA THR A 183 -12.43 10.81 -8.62
C THR A 183 -11.19 11.01 -7.76
N HIS A 184 -10.00 10.95 -8.34
CA HIS A 184 -8.75 11.25 -7.65
C HIS A 184 -8.76 12.67 -7.07
N HIS A 185 -9.10 13.68 -7.86
CA HIS A 185 -9.21 15.06 -7.37
C HIS A 185 -10.22 15.20 -6.23
N LEU A 186 -11.37 14.53 -6.35
CA LEU A 186 -12.38 14.54 -5.29
C LEU A 186 -11.83 13.94 -3.98
N ILE A 187 -11.12 12.81 -4.06
CA ILE A 187 -10.51 12.15 -2.90
C ILE A 187 -9.43 13.05 -2.31
N SER A 188 -8.53 13.56 -3.14
CA SER A 188 -7.41 14.41 -2.72
C SER A 188 -7.86 15.71 -2.05
N LYS A 189 -8.99 16.28 -2.46
CA LYS A 189 -9.55 17.50 -1.85
C LYS A 189 -10.17 17.25 -0.48
N ASN A 190 -10.73 16.06 -0.27
CA ASN A 190 -11.54 15.78 0.92
C ASN A 190 -10.82 14.93 1.97
N VAL A 191 -9.76 14.25 1.60
CA VAL A 191 -9.02 13.39 2.52
C VAL A 191 -7.64 13.99 2.72
N ASP A 192 -7.32 14.30 3.98
CA ASP A 192 -6.09 14.97 4.36
C ASP A 192 -4.91 13.98 4.31
N PHE A 193 -4.27 13.90 3.16
CA PHE A 193 -3.00 13.22 2.97
C PHE A 193 -2.00 14.19 2.36
N GLU A 194 -0.75 14.13 2.81
CA GLU A 194 0.34 14.81 2.12
C GLU A 194 0.46 14.30 0.69
N GLN A 195 0.10 15.14 -0.27
CA GLN A 195 0.27 14.82 -1.68
C GLN A 195 1.71 15.06 -2.07
N LYS A 196 2.46 13.98 -2.21
CA LYS A 196 3.77 14.06 -2.87
C LYS A 196 3.55 14.07 -4.38
N PHE A 197 4.19 15.03 -5.05
CA PHE A 197 4.22 15.02 -6.52
C PHE A 197 5.02 13.80 -6.96
N ALA A 198 4.47 13.03 -7.91
CA ALA A 198 5.18 11.89 -8.45
C ALA A 198 6.48 12.38 -9.12
N GLU A 199 7.60 11.96 -8.59
CA GLU A 199 8.91 12.27 -9.15
C GLU A 199 9.08 11.55 -10.49
N PRO A 200 9.59 12.23 -11.52
CA PRO A 200 9.83 11.61 -12.83
C PRO A 200 10.73 10.38 -12.74
N GLU A 201 11.67 10.41 -11.81
CA GLU A 201 12.66 9.36 -11.58
C GLU A 201 12.04 8.02 -11.17
N ALA A 202 10.90 8.02 -10.48
CA ALA A 202 10.19 6.80 -10.12
C ALA A 202 9.75 5.97 -11.35
N TYR A 203 9.59 6.62 -12.51
CA TYR A 203 9.19 5.93 -13.75
C TYR A 203 10.35 5.34 -14.56
N ILE A 204 11.61 5.68 -14.20
CA ILE A 204 12.81 5.19 -14.92
C ILE A 204 12.83 3.67 -14.98
N SER A 205 12.89 3.02 -13.81
CA SER A 205 13.05 1.57 -13.70
C SER A 205 12.02 0.83 -14.52
N ARG A 206 10.76 1.30 -14.47
CA ARG A 206 9.69 0.67 -15.22
C ARG A 206 9.86 0.78 -16.75
N ILE A 207 10.28 1.94 -17.25
CA ILE A 207 10.49 2.15 -18.69
C ILE A 207 11.74 1.36 -19.14
N SER A 208 12.77 1.39 -18.33
CA SER A 208 14.04 0.68 -18.58
C SER A 208 13.84 -0.83 -18.61
N ASP A 209 13.05 -1.40 -17.71
CA ASP A 209 12.73 -2.83 -17.70
C ASP A 209 11.97 -3.26 -18.96
N ILE A 210 11.02 -2.44 -19.42
CA ILE A 210 10.23 -2.74 -20.63
C ILE A 210 11.10 -2.69 -21.88
N LEU A 211 11.99 -1.71 -21.98
CA LEU A 211 12.84 -1.48 -23.15
C LEU A 211 14.22 -2.11 -23.05
N LYS A 212 14.54 -2.76 -21.92
CA LYS A 212 15.84 -3.40 -21.61
C LYS A 212 17.01 -2.42 -21.77
N ILE A 213 16.85 -1.22 -21.23
CA ILE A 213 17.83 -0.14 -21.30
C ILE A 213 18.97 -0.39 -20.30
N SER A 214 20.20 0.01 -20.65
CA SER A 214 21.34 -0.15 -19.77
C SER A 214 21.29 0.80 -18.58
N ARG A 215 21.88 0.38 -17.43
CA ARG A 215 21.98 1.24 -16.24
C ARG A 215 22.77 2.54 -16.50
N LYS A 216 23.70 2.52 -17.45
CA LYS A 216 24.46 3.72 -17.83
C LYS A 216 23.53 4.76 -18.46
N THR A 217 22.65 4.35 -19.35
CA THR A 217 21.65 5.24 -19.96
C THR A 217 20.65 5.78 -18.93
N GLU A 218 20.28 4.96 -17.93
CA GLU A 218 19.43 5.42 -16.83
C GLU A 218 20.09 6.54 -16.00
N THR A 219 21.37 6.37 -15.66
CA THR A 219 22.10 7.41 -14.91
C THR A 219 22.24 8.70 -15.70
N VAL A 220 22.51 8.62 -16.99
CA VAL A 220 22.56 9.79 -17.87
C VAL A 220 21.18 10.45 -17.98
N ALA A 221 20.10 9.68 -18.11
CA ALA A 221 18.75 10.22 -18.14
C ALA A 221 18.39 10.98 -16.84
N LYS A 222 18.82 10.47 -15.68
CA LYS A 222 18.66 11.18 -14.39
C LYS A 222 19.40 12.49 -14.38
N THR A 223 20.67 12.51 -14.80
CA THR A 223 21.47 13.75 -14.83
C THR A 223 20.91 14.79 -15.80
N ILE A 224 20.34 14.37 -16.93
CA ILE A 224 19.62 15.24 -17.87
C ILE A 224 18.41 15.86 -17.20
N LEU A 225 17.63 15.04 -16.48
CA LEU A 225 16.48 15.51 -15.72
C LEU A 225 16.89 16.50 -14.65
N ASP A 226 17.97 16.25 -13.91
CA ASP A 226 18.46 17.14 -12.85
C ASP A 226 18.88 18.51 -13.36
N LYS A 227 19.47 18.56 -14.53
CA LYS A 227 19.85 19.81 -15.19
C LYS A 227 18.68 20.57 -15.81
N TYR A 228 17.52 19.92 -16.01
CA TYR A 228 16.38 20.56 -16.64
C TYR A 228 15.58 21.40 -15.64
N PRO A 229 15.55 22.76 -15.79
CA PRO A 229 14.99 23.65 -14.76
C PRO A 229 13.45 23.64 -14.75
N ASN A 230 12.83 23.31 -15.85
CA ASN A 230 11.40 23.58 -16.08
C ASN A 230 10.54 22.33 -15.87
N ARG A 231 10.66 21.67 -14.69
CA ARG A 231 9.97 20.41 -14.37
C ARG A 231 8.53 20.60 -13.88
N GLN A 232 8.24 21.72 -13.23
CA GLN A 232 6.97 21.96 -12.56
C GLN A 232 5.79 22.04 -13.55
N GLY A 233 4.64 21.45 -13.17
CA GLY A 233 3.43 21.45 -13.98
C GLY A 233 3.45 20.56 -15.22
N LYS A 234 4.54 19.83 -15.48
CA LYS A 234 4.67 18.91 -16.62
C LYS A 234 4.44 17.47 -16.22
N ASN A 235 3.96 16.65 -17.17
CA ASN A 235 3.72 15.24 -16.90
C ASN A 235 5.06 14.50 -16.65
N PRO A 236 5.26 13.89 -15.46
CA PRO A 236 6.52 13.26 -15.10
C PRO A 236 6.90 12.09 -16.01
N VAL A 237 5.91 11.35 -16.51
CA VAL A 237 6.16 10.22 -17.43
C VAL A 237 6.74 10.68 -18.76
N ILE A 238 6.22 11.80 -19.31
CA ILE A 238 6.69 12.36 -20.57
C ILE A 238 8.07 12.98 -20.41
N LEU A 239 8.33 13.64 -19.26
CA LEU A 239 9.65 14.17 -18.93
C LEU A 239 10.68 13.07 -18.91
N MET A 240 10.36 11.96 -18.24
CA MET A 240 11.27 10.82 -18.13
C MET A 240 11.52 10.15 -19.48
N ALA A 241 10.46 9.92 -20.28
CA ALA A 241 10.59 9.35 -21.60
C ALA A 241 11.47 10.21 -22.51
N ALA A 242 11.33 11.54 -22.44
CA ALA A 242 12.16 12.46 -23.21
C ALA A 242 13.63 12.43 -22.76
N ALA A 243 13.90 12.35 -21.45
CA ALA A 243 15.25 12.25 -20.92
C ALA A 243 15.93 10.93 -21.33
N ILE A 244 15.19 9.81 -21.28
CA ILE A 244 15.68 8.50 -21.75
C ILE A 244 15.98 8.57 -23.27
N TYR A 245 15.13 9.21 -24.06
CA TYR A 245 15.36 9.36 -25.50
C TYR A 245 16.69 10.06 -25.76
N ILE A 246 16.94 11.21 -25.12
CA ILE A 246 18.19 11.98 -25.29
C ILE A 246 19.39 11.15 -24.82
N ALA A 247 19.27 10.46 -23.69
CA ALA A 247 20.33 9.61 -23.17
C ALA A 247 20.65 8.38 -24.05
N SER A 248 19.66 7.88 -24.80
CA SER A 248 19.80 6.71 -25.65
C SER A 248 20.30 7.03 -27.07
N GLU A 249 20.24 8.31 -27.51
CA GLU A 249 20.66 8.71 -28.87
C GLU A 249 22.08 8.29 -29.22
N GLU A 250 22.99 8.26 -28.23
CA GLU A 250 24.39 7.89 -28.48
C GLU A 250 24.64 6.38 -28.57
N LYS A 251 23.87 5.55 -27.88
CA LYS A 251 24.24 4.13 -27.67
C LYS A 251 23.17 3.11 -28.07
N GLU A 252 21.91 3.38 -27.82
CA GLU A 252 20.86 2.34 -27.89
C GLU A 252 19.80 2.57 -28.96
N LYS A 253 19.86 3.70 -29.69
CA LYS A 253 18.95 4.08 -30.81
C LYS A 253 17.47 3.72 -30.63
N ILE A 254 16.91 4.05 -29.46
CA ILE A 254 15.51 3.79 -29.13
C ILE A 254 14.63 4.80 -29.87
N SER A 255 13.60 4.31 -30.57
CA SER A 255 12.67 5.21 -31.29
C SER A 255 11.68 5.89 -30.33
N GLN A 256 11.20 7.09 -30.70
CA GLN A 256 10.16 7.79 -29.95
C GLN A 256 8.86 6.96 -29.85
N ALA A 257 8.56 6.17 -30.88
CA ALA A 257 7.39 5.29 -30.90
C ALA A 257 7.51 4.16 -29.87
N GLN A 258 8.69 3.54 -29.71
CA GLN A 258 8.94 2.52 -28.69
C GLN A 258 8.79 3.09 -27.27
N LEU A 259 9.34 4.28 -27.03
CA LEU A 259 9.18 5.01 -25.77
C LEU A 259 7.75 5.39 -25.50
N ALA A 260 7.00 5.83 -26.52
CA ALA A 260 5.59 6.16 -26.39
C ALA A 260 4.75 4.94 -25.97
N MET A 261 5.04 3.77 -26.53
CA MET A 261 4.39 2.51 -26.13
C MET A 261 4.76 2.10 -24.70
N ALA A 262 6.03 2.14 -24.33
CA ALA A 262 6.51 1.76 -23.00
C ALA A 262 6.00 2.73 -21.91
N ALA A 263 6.09 4.02 -22.17
CA ALA A 263 5.62 5.08 -21.26
C ALA A 263 4.10 5.31 -21.30
N ARG A 264 3.39 4.70 -22.25
CA ARG A 264 1.95 4.88 -22.49
C ARG A 264 1.56 6.35 -22.63
N CYS A 265 2.26 7.04 -23.51
CA CYS A 265 2.00 8.44 -23.81
C CYS A 265 2.06 8.69 -25.33
N SER A 266 1.73 9.91 -25.75
CA SER A 266 1.78 10.28 -27.15
C SER A 266 3.23 10.51 -27.61
N GLU A 267 3.59 9.98 -28.78
CA GLU A 267 4.88 10.22 -29.43
C GLU A 267 5.13 11.71 -29.67
N VAL A 268 4.10 12.42 -30.15
CA VAL A 268 4.16 13.87 -30.37
C VAL A 268 4.51 14.62 -29.08
N ALA A 269 3.94 14.20 -27.93
CA ALA A 269 4.22 14.82 -26.65
C ALA A 269 5.68 14.59 -26.20
N ILE A 270 6.24 13.42 -26.48
CA ILE A 270 7.67 13.12 -26.25
C ILE A 270 8.52 14.02 -27.15
N GLY A 271 8.24 14.09 -28.47
CA GLY A 271 8.99 14.91 -29.42
C GLY A 271 9.00 16.40 -29.06
N HIS A 272 7.87 16.95 -28.61
CA HIS A 272 7.83 18.32 -28.09
C HIS A 272 8.72 18.51 -26.88
N ARG A 273 8.73 17.54 -25.97
CA ARG A 273 9.54 17.62 -24.74
C ARG A 273 11.03 17.45 -25.00
N VAL A 274 11.38 16.56 -25.92
CA VAL A 274 12.78 16.38 -26.36
C VAL A 274 13.34 17.69 -26.94
N ARG A 275 12.58 18.35 -27.82
CA ARG A 275 12.98 19.66 -28.39
C ARG A 275 13.15 20.73 -27.32
N ASP A 276 12.28 20.72 -26.31
CA ASP A 276 12.34 21.68 -25.20
C ASP A 276 13.56 21.39 -24.29
N MET A 277 13.82 20.14 -23.97
CA MET A 277 14.98 19.75 -23.14
C MET A 277 16.32 20.01 -23.83
N LYS A 278 16.45 19.72 -25.13
CA LYS A 278 17.67 19.99 -25.91
C LYS A 278 18.07 21.47 -25.96
N LYS A 279 17.12 22.41 -25.77
CA LYS A 279 17.41 23.84 -25.67
C LYS A 279 18.06 24.22 -24.33
N HIS A 280 17.77 23.48 -23.27
CA HIS A 280 18.19 23.84 -21.91
C HIS A 280 19.34 22.98 -21.39
N VAL A 281 19.56 21.80 -21.97
CA VAL A 281 20.65 20.90 -21.64
C VAL A 281 21.51 20.74 -22.87
N PRO A 282 22.54 21.57 -23.06
CA PRO A 282 23.50 21.37 -24.13
C PRO A 282 24.22 20.03 -23.92
N GLN A 283 24.48 19.33 -25.02
CA GLN A 283 25.19 18.04 -25.07
C GLN A 283 26.60 18.16 -24.51
#